data_96eed302933313865ea074572c9e2819
#
_entry.id   96eed302933313865ea074572c9e2819
#
_cell.length_a   1.000
_cell.length_b   1.000
_cell.length_c   1.000
_cell.angle_alpha   90.00
_cell.angle_beta   90.00
_cell.angle_gamma   90.00
#
_symmetry.space_group_name_H-M   'P 1'
#
loop_
_entity.id
_entity.type
_entity.pdbx_description
1 polymer ?
#
loop_
_entity_poly.entity_id
_entity_poly.type
_entity_poly.pdbx_seq_one_letter_code
_entity_poly.pdbx_strand_id
1 'polypeptide(L)'
;YALTGGLFSRSPRALERARAELLVGNLYLNRGITGAIVERHPFGGFKMSGGGTKAGGKGYLENFLFPRVVVENVMRRGFTIAPGERILVVE
;
A
#
# COMPACT_ATOMS: atom_id res chain seq x y z
N TYR A 1 -10.12 -12.00 -10.71
CA TYR A 1 -9.13 -12.42 -9.71
C TYR A 1 -7.73 -12.40 -10.30
N ALA A 2 -6.75 -12.01 -9.51
CA ALA A 2 -5.34 -11.97 -9.92
C ALA A 2 -4.46 -11.95 -8.66
N LEU A 3 -4.43 -13.06 -7.94
CA LEU A 3 -3.70 -13.15 -6.66
C LEU A 3 -2.23 -13.52 -6.90
N THR A 4 -1.98 -14.74 -7.34
CA THR A 4 -0.63 -15.23 -7.59
C THR A 4 -0.53 -15.84 -8.97
N GLY A 5 0.64 -15.74 -9.54
CA GLY A 5 1.01 -16.43 -10.77
C GLY A 5 2.47 -16.84 -10.74
N GLY A 6 2.83 -17.78 -11.56
CA GLY A 6 4.21 -18.20 -11.63
C GLY A 6 4.59 -18.77 -12.98
N LEU A 7 5.87 -18.72 -13.28
CA LEU A 7 6.47 -19.30 -14.48
C LEU A 7 7.79 -19.96 -14.14
N PHE A 8 7.96 -21.17 -14.62
CA PHE A 8 9.25 -21.85 -14.66
C PHE A 8 9.80 -21.82 -16.08
N SER A 9 10.93 -21.22 -16.28
CA SER A 9 11.59 -21.14 -17.59
C SER A 9 13.09 -20.92 -17.45
N ARG A 10 13.86 -21.49 -18.37
CA ARG A 10 15.30 -21.18 -18.52
C ARG A 10 15.54 -20.06 -19.53
N SER A 11 14.51 -19.64 -20.26
CA SER A 11 14.62 -18.59 -21.25
C SER A 11 14.49 -17.21 -20.59
N PRO A 12 15.53 -16.35 -20.63
CA PRO A 12 15.43 -14.97 -20.14
C PRO A 12 14.31 -14.18 -20.82
N ARG A 13 14.11 -14.41 -22.11
CA ARG A 13 13.06 -13.75 -22.89
C ARG A 13 11.66 -14.13 -22.38
N ALA A 14 11.45 -15.41 -22.06
CA ALA A 14 10.17 -15.85 -21.50
C ALA A 14 9.91 -15.26 -20.11
N LEU A 15 10.95 -15.13 -19.28
CA LEU A 15 10.84 -14.51 -17.94
C LEU A 15 10.53 -13.01 -18.04
N GLU A 16 11.17 -12.28 -18.95
CA GLU A 16 10.86 -10.86 -19.18
C GLU A 16 9.44 -10.66 -19.72
N ARG A 17 9.03 -11.51 -20.62
CA ARG A 17 7.65 -11.48 -21.13
C ARG A 17 6.63 -11.75 -20.02
N ALA A 18 6.92 -12.69 -19.14
CA ALA A 18 6.06 -12.95 -17.97
C ALA A 18 5.94 -11.74 -17.03
N ARG A 19 7.04 -11.02 -16.78
CA ARG A 19 7.02 -9.78 -15.99
C ARG A 19 6.14 -8.71 -16.62
N ALA A 20 6.15 -8.60 -17.92
CA ALA A 20 5.39 -7.58 -18.64
C ALA A 20 3.90 -7.92 -18.79
N GLU A 21 3.57 -9.19 -18.99
CA GLU A 21 2.22 -9.59 -19.39
C GLU A 21 1.37 -10.20 -18.27
N LEU A 22 1.99 -10.85 -17.27
CA LEU A 22 1.25 -11.49 -16.19
C LEU A 22 0.84 -10.48 -15.11
N LEU A 23 -0.38 -10.00 -15.20
CA LEU A 23 -0.95 -9.02 -14.26
C LEU A 23 -1.54 -9.72 -13.03
N VAL A 24 -0.66 -10.11 -12.12
CA VAL A 24 -1.02 -10.72 -10.83
C VAL A 24 -0.36 -9.95 -9.68
N GLY A 25 -0.95 -10.03 -8.51
CA GLY A 25 -0.45 -9.31 -7.34
C GLY A 25 0.93 -9.79 -6.88
N ASN A 26 1.16 -11.08 -6.91
CA ASN A 26 2.45 -11.70 -6.62
C ASN A 26 2.87 -12.60 -7.78
N LEU A 27 3.95 -12.24 -8.44
CA LEU A 27 4.52 -13.02 -9.54
C LEU A 27 5.80 -13.74 -9.07
N TYR A 28 5.80 -15.04 -9.22
CA TYR A 28 6.91 -15.91 -8.84
C TYR A 28 7.58 -16.50 -10.09
N LEU A 29 8.87 -16.29 -10.22
CA LEU A 29 9.66 -16.79 -11.34
C LEU A 29 10.67 -17.83 -10.86
N ASN A 30 10.62 -19.02 -11.45
CA ASN A 30 11.47 -20.18 -11.12
C ASN A 30 11.40 -20.60 -9.64
N ARG A 31 10.23 -20.45 -9.03
CA ARG A 31 9.97 -20.92 -7.67
C ARG A 31 8.48 -21.23 -7.49
N GLY A 32 8.15 -21.91 -6.41
CA GLY A 32 6.75 -22.13 -6.02
C GLY A 32 6.00 -20.82 -5.77
N ILE A 33 4.70 -20.84 -6.02
CA ILE A 33 3.82 -19.68 -5.89
C ILE A 33 3.31 -19.44 -4.47
N THR A 34 4.04 -19.92 -3.48
CA THR A 34 3.72 -19.80 -2.05
C THR A 34 4.94 -19.24 -1.28
N GLY A 35 4.75 -18.96 0.01
CA GLY A 35 5.84 -18.53 0.88
C GLY A 35 6.03 -17.02 0.95
N ALA A 36 4.92 -16.28 1.08
CA ALA A 36 4.97 -14.87 1.41
C ALA A 36 5.63 -14.65 2.78
N ILE A 37 6.45 -13.63 2.89
CA ILE A 37 7.20 -13.30 4.10
C ILE A 37 7.07 -11.81 4.37
N VAL A 38 6.74 -11.46 5.61
CA VAL A 38 6.64 -10.07 6.05
C VAL A 38 7.91 -9.29 5.68
N GLU A 39 7.75 -8.12 5.11
CA GLU A 39 8.78 -7.19 4.61
C GLU A 39 9.62 -7.71 3.43
N ARG A 40 9.81 -9.01 3.28
CA ARG A 40 10.60 -9.58 2.17
C ARG A 40 9.75 -9.90 0.94
N HIS A 41 8.63 -10.56 1.16
CA HIS A 41 7.69 -10.93 0.11
C HIS A 41 6.26 -10.56 0.54
N PRO A 42 5.92 -9.27 0.57
CA PRO A 42 4.55 -8.83 0.88
C PRO A 42 3.54 -9.46 -0.07
N PHE A 43 2.34 -9.71 0.43
CA PHE A 43 1.33 -10.48 -0.27
C PHE A 43 0.03 -9.73 -0.49
N GLY A 44 -0.48 -9.75 -1.69
CA GLY A 44 -1.76 -9.16 -2.03
C GLY A 44 -2.04 -9.21 -3.53
N GLY A 45 -3.30 -9.32 -3.89
CA GLY A 45 -3.75 -9.47 -5.26
C GLY A 45 -4.14 -8.17 -5.95
N PHE A 46 -4.43 -8.29 -7.23
CA PHE A 46 -5.07 -7.28 -8.05
C PHE A 46 -6.53 -7.65 -8.33
N LYS A 47 -7.27 -6.74 -8.91
CA LYS A 47 -8.68 -6.95 -9.28
C LYS A 47 -9.49 -7.39 -8.06
N MET A 48 -10.29 -8.44 -8.20
CA MET A 48 -11.12 -8.99 -7.11
C MET A 48 -10.33 -9.76 -6.05
N SER A 49 -9.03 -9.97 -6.25
CA SER A 49 -8.16 -10.63 -5.27
C SER A 49 -7.52 -9.67 -4.27
N GLY A 50 -7.84 -8.40 -4.33
CA GLY A 50 -7.36 -7.39 -3.39
C GLY A 50 -7.11 -6.05 -4.05
N GLY A 51 -6.72 -5.07 -3.24
CA GLY A 51 -6.35 -3.73 -3.67
C GLY A 51 -5.59 -3.02 -2.56
N GLY A 52 -4.99 -1.88 -2.91
CA GLY A 52 -4.19 -1.11 -1.97
C GLY A 52 -2.84 -1.74 -1.65
N THR A 53 -2.37 -1.51 -0.45
CA THR A 53 -1.06 -1.98 -0.01
C THR A 53 -1.05 -3.47 0.32
N LYS A 54 0.06 -4.12 0.03
CA LYS A 54 0.20 -5.56 0.27
C LYS A 54 0.37 -5.87 1.74
N ALA A 55 -0.26 -6.96 2.19
CA ALA A 55 -0.09 -7.49 3.55
C ALA A 55 1.39 -7.81 3.81
N GLY A 56 1.88 -7.38 4.96
CA GLY A 56 3.30 -7.50 5.32
C GLY A 56 4.22 -6.51 4.62
N GLY A 57 3.71 -5.59 3.81
CA GLY A 57 4.48 -4.49 3.23
C GLY A 57 4.50 -3.25 4.12
N LYS A 58 5.42 -2.35 3.84
CA LYS A 58 5.63 -1.12 4.64
C LYS A 58 4.40 -0.23 4.75
N GLY A 59 3.61 -0.14 3.70
CA GLY A 59 2.40 0.70 3.67
C GLY A 59 1.14 0.02 4.22
N TYR A 60 1.22 -1.20 4.71
CA TYR A 60 0.02 -1.96 5.10
C TYR A 60 -0.75 -1.32 6.26
N LEU A 61 -0.05 -0.75 7.23
CA LEU A 61 -0.67 -0.09 8.37
C LEU A 61 -1.50 1.14 7.99
N GLU A 62 -1.18 1.78 6.87
CA GLU A 62 -1.93 2.94 6.37
C GLU A 62 -3.39 2.61 6.07
N ASN A 63 -3.71 1.35 5.76
CA ASN A 63 -5.08 0.90 5.54
C ASN A 63 -5.97 1.03 6.81
N PHE A 64 -5.35 1.15 7.98
CA PHE A 64 -6.04 1.24 9.28
C PHE A 64 -6.00 2.65 9.87
N LEU A 65 -5.51 3.64 9.12
CA LEU A 65 -5.35 5.02 9.55
C LEU A 65 -6.26 5.94 8.75
N PHE A 66 -6.78 6.96 9.42
CA PHE A 66 -7.46 8.05 8.76
C PHE A 66 -6.48 9.18 8.48
N PRO A 67 -6.25 9.55 7.23
CA PRO A 67 -5.42 10.71 6.92
C PRO A 67 -6.09 11.99 7.45
N ARG A 68 -5.32 12.82 8.14
CA ARG A 68 -5.79 14.11 8.65
C ARG A 68 -4.79 15.19 8.26
N VAL A 69 -5.30 16.26 7.71
CA VAL A 69 -4.51 17.45 7.43
C VAL A 69 -4.73 18.46 8.55
N VAL A 70 -3.65 18.97 9.09
CA VAL A 70 -3.67 20.04 10.08
C VAL A 70 -2.93 21.24 9.50
N VAL A 71 -3.62 22.36 9.41
CA VAL A 71 -3.02 23.59 8.92
C VAL A 71 -3.13 24.63 10.06
N GLU A 72 -2.00 25.14 10.49
CA GLU A 72 -1.93 26.18 11.52
C GLU A 72 -1.36 27.47 10.92
N ASN A 73 -2.03 28.57 11.16
CA ASN A 73 -1.48 29.87 10.81
C ASN A 73 -0.40 30.24 11.86
N VAL A 74 0.81 30.43 11.40
CA VAL A 74 1.95 30.80 12.24
C VAL A 74 1.89 32.25 12.70
N MET A 75 1.05 33.11 12.11
CA MET A 75 0.82 34.49 12.51
C MET A 75 -0.15 34.51 13.67
N ARG A 76 0.39 34.42 14.89
CA ARG A 76 -0.41 34.38 16.12
C ARG A 76 -0.86 35.76 16.60
N ARG A 77 -0.43 36.83 15.97
CA ARG A 77 -0.85 38.20 16.31
C ARG A 77 -2.26 38.45 15.78
N GLY A 78 -3.15 38.84 16.68
CA GLY A 78 -4.55 39.14 16.36
C GLY A 78 -5.53 37.98 16.58
N PHE A 79 -5.03 36.79 16.88
CA PHE A 79 -5.82 35.63 17.26
C PHE A 79 -5.38 35.12 18.64
N THR A 80 -5.46 35.98 19.62
CA THR A 80 -5.20 35.57 21.01
C THR A 80 -6.46 34.94 21.55
N ILE A 81 -6.48 33.64 21.58
CA ILE A 81 -7.48 32.88 22.32
C ILE A 81 -7.03 32.96 23.78
N ALA A 82 -7.82 33.59 24.62
CA ALA A 82 -7.54 33.64 26.04
C ALA A 82 -7.63 32.23 26.65
N PRO A 83 -6.84 31.95 27.72
CA PRO A 83 -6.94 30.68 28.41
C PRO A 83 -8.38 30.39 28.84
N GLY A 84 -8.94 29.27 28.42
CA GLY A 84 -10.32 28.88 28.68
C GLY A 84 -11.32 29.19 27.56
N GLU A 85 -10.88 29.77 26.44
CA GLU A 85 -11.74 30.02 25.30
C GLU A 85 -11.87 28.83 24.35
N ARG A 86 -12.92 28.87 23.64
CA ARG A 86 -13.68 27.84 22.97
C ARG A 86 -12.97 27.12 21.85
N ILE A 87 -13.19 25.86 21.81
CA ILE A 87 -13.06 25.05 20.59
C ILE A 87 -14.33 25.28 19.76
N LEU A 88 -14.19 25.85 18.57
CA LEU A 88 -15.25 25.92 17.57
C LEU A 88 -15.21 24.67 16.73
N VAL A 89 -16.22 23.83 16.86
CA VAL A 89 -16.42 22.67 15.98
C VAL A 89 -17.43 23.09 14.93
N VAL A 90 -17.02 23.10 13.67
CA VAL A 90 -17.90 23.29 12.52
C VAL A 90 -18.13 21.92 11.90
N GLU A 91 -19.35 21.48 11.93
CA GLU A 91 -19.78 20.26 11.23
C GLU A 91 -20.09 20.55 9.75
#